data_0d84b35b1f76ca4186dc6553d31149df
#
_entry.id   0d84b35b1f76ca4186dc6553d31149df
#
_cell.length_a   1.000
_cell.length_b   1.000
_cell.length_c   1.000
_cell.angle_alpha   90.00
_cell.angle_beta   90.00
_cell.angle_gamma   90.00
#
_symmetry.space_group_name_H-M   'P 1'
#
loop_
_entity.id
_entity.type
_entity.pdbx_description
1 polymer ?
#
loop_
_entity_poly.entity_id
_entity_poly.type
_entity_poly.pdbx_seq_one_letter_code
_entity_poly.pdbx_strand_id
1 'polypeptide(L)' 'MLFCMCLAVPMQIESIDGFQCRCVARGIEREVSLFLLQGEEITPGDHVLVHVGYAIQKVSAEEAADSWELLDEVLEADA' A
#
# COMPACT_ATOMS: atom_id res chain seq x y z
N MET A 1 -16.75 6.88 10.66
CA MET A 1 -16.14 7.27 10.72
C MET A 1 -14.77 7.59 10.42
N LEU A 2 -14.14 8.16 11.19
CA LEU A 2 -12.84 8.63 10.95
C LEU A 2 -11.90 7.54 10.64
N PHE A 3 -12.13 6.38 11.20
CA PHE A 3 -11.20 5.35 10.98
C PHE A 3 -11.12 4.93 9.57
N CYS A 4 -12.17 5.00 8.82
CA CYS A 4 -12.15 4.58 7.43
C CYS A 4 -11.24 5.43 6.60
N MET A 5 -11.06 6.66 7.01
CA MET A 5 -10.24 7.56 6.24
C MET A 5 -8.79 7.39 6.54
N CYS A 6 -8.47 6.71 7.61
CA CYS A 6 -7.09 6.53 7.99
C CYS A 6 -6.54 5.18 7.61
N LEU A 7 -7.34 4.37 6.94
CA LEU A 7 -6.88 3.05 6.56
C LEU A 7 -5.88 3.13 5.43
N ALA A 8 -4.69 2.65 5.67
CA ALA A 8 -3.68 2.50 4.64
C ALA A 8 -3.62 1.04 4.26
N VAL A 9 -3.49 0.77 2.98
CA VAL A 9 -3.52 -0.60 2.47
C VAL A 9 -2.15 -0.96 1.95
N PRO A 10 -1.55 -2.07 2.39
CA PRO A 10 -0.26 -2.47 1.86
C PRO A 10 -0.42 -3.00 0.44
N MET A 11 0.42 -2.52 -0.45
CA MET A 11 0.42 -2.96 -1.83
C MET A 11 1.86 -3.20 -2.27
N GLN A 12 2.02 -4.08 -3.23
CA GLN A 12 3.35 -4.38 -3.75
C GLN A 12 3.56 -3.61 -5.03
N ILE A 13 4.73 -2.99 -5.18
CA ILE A 13 5.06 -2.22 -6.36
C ILE A 13 5.38 -3.16 -7.50
N GLU A 14 4.69 -2.99 -8.62
CA GLU A 14 4.90 -3.78 -9.80
C GLU A 14 5.86 -3.10 -10.76
N SER A 15 5.72 -1.80 -10.93
CA SER A 15 6.60 -1.03 -11.81
C SER A 15 6.66 0.41 -11.32
N ILE A 16 7.74 1.11 -11.67
CA ILE A 16 7.96 2.48 -11.26
C ILE A 16 8.33 3.33 -12.47
N ASP A 17 7.74 4.52 -12.54
CA ASP A 17 8.05 5.47 -13.59
C ASP A 17 8.12 6.85 -12.95
N GLY A 18 9.33 7.30 -12.60
CA GLY A 18 9.52 8.57 -11.92
C GLY A 18 8.92 8.52 -10.52
N PHE A 19 7.98 9.42 -10.25
CA PHE A 19 7.31 9.44 -8.96
C PHE A 19 5.97 8.71 -9.00
N GLN A 20 5.71 7.98 -10.08
CA GLN A 20 4.49 7.21 -10.19
C GLN A 20 4.84 5.76 -10.20
N CYS A 21 4.00 4.93 -9.62
CA CYS A 21 4.22 3.50 -9.69
C CYS A 21 2.89 2.80 -9.82
N ARG A 22 2.95 1.56 -10.27
CA ARG A 22 1.79 0.71 -10.32
C ARG A 22 1.93 -0.29 -9.20
N CYS A 23 0.92 -0.34 -8.34
CA CYS A 23 0.93 -1.26 -7.22
C CYS A 23 -0.20 -2.26 -7.37
N VAL A 24 0.00 -3.44 -6.81
CA VAL A 24 -0.96 -4.51 -6.92
C VAL A 24 -1.17 -5.14 -5.54
N ALA A 25 -2.41 -5.50 -5.24
CA ALA A 25 -2.73 -6.24 -4.04
C ALA A 25 -4.04 -6.98 -4.27
N ARG A 26 -4.03 -8.27 -4.01
CA ARG A 26 -5.23 -9.07 -4.12
C ARG A 26 -5.92 -8.95 -5.47
N GLY A 27 -5.14 -8.88 -6.54
CA GLY A 27 -5.66 -8.78 -7.89
C GLY A 27 -6.10 -7.41 -8.31
N ILE A 28 -5.95 -6.41 -7.44
CA ILE A 28 -6.32 -5.05 -7.75
C ILE A 28 -5.08 -4.25 -8.05
N GLU A 29 -5.09 -3.51 -9.15
CA GLU A 29 -3.98 -2.64 -9.55
C GLU A 29 -4.37 -1.19 -9.37
N ARG A 30 -3.42 -0.39 -8.90
CA ARG A 30 -3.66 1.04 -8.70
C ARG A 30 -2.42 1.81 -9.07
N GLU A 31 -2.62 3.02 -9.59
CA GLU A 31 -1.53 3.95 -9.80
C GLU A 31 -1.32 4.71 -8.52
N VAL A 32 -0.10 4.76 -8.05
CA VAL A 32 0.22 5.33 -6.75
C VAL A 32 1.35 6.32 -6.91
N SER A 33 1.28 7.43 -6.20
CA SER A 33 2.32 8.44 -6.22
C SER A 33 3.37 8.14 -5.17
N LEU A 34 4.63 8.23 -5.56
CA LEU A 34 5.75 8.05 -4.64
C LEU A 34 6.29 9.38 -4.15
N PHE A 35 5.55 10.47 -4.41
CA PHE A 35 6.04 11.79 -4.09
C PHE A 35 6.39 11.97 -2.62
N LEU A 36 5.63 11.34 -1.73
CA LEU A 36 5.86 11.46 -0.30
C LEU A 36 7.04 10.61 0.18
N LEU A 37 7.55 9.72 -0.66
CA LEU A 37 8.67 8.86 -0.30
C LEU A 37 9.95 9.26 -1.04
N GLN A 38 10.07 10.52 -1.40
CA GLN A 38 11.30 11.01 -2.01
C GLN A 38 12.45 10.82 -1.04
N GLY A 39 13.54 10.33 -1.53
CA GLY A 39 14.68 10.06 -0.67
C GLY A 39 14.74 8.63 -0.16
N GLU A 40 13.67 7.88 -0.31
CA GLU A 40 13.68 6.48 0.07
C GLU A 40 14.07 5.62 -1.12
N GLU A 41 14.74 4.54 -0.86
CA GLU A 41 15.09 3.62 -1.94
C GLU A 41 13.91 2.68 -2.16
N ILE A 42 13.22 2.88 -3.26
CA ILE A 42 12.04 2.09 -3.60
C ILE A 42 12.28 1.40 -4.93
N THR A 43 12.05 0.10 -4.97
CA THR A 43 12.23 -0.68 -6.20
C THR A 43 11.02 -1.56 -6.43
N PRO A 44 10.82 -2.03 -7.67
CA PRO A 44 9.74 -2.97 -7.93
C PRO A 44 9.91 -4.21 -7.05
N GLY A 45 8.81 -4.70 -6.52
CA GLY A 45 8.83 -5.80 -5.58
C GLY A 45 8.71 -5.34 -4.14
N ASP A 46 8.98 -4.08 -3.87
CA ASP A 46 8.85 -3.55 -2.52
C ASP A 46 7.39 -3.39 -2.15
N HIS A 47 7.12 -3.40 -0.86
CA HIS A 47 5.76 -3.19 -0.36
C HIS A 47 5.67 -1.82 0.28
N VAL A 48 4.57 -1.13 0.01
CA VAL A 48 4.34 0.20 0.58
C VAL A 48 2.91 0.28 1.09
N LEU A 49 2.70 1.17 2.06
CA LEU A 49 1.36 1.47 2.53
C LEU A 49 0.79 2.56 1.64
N VAL A 50 -0.39 2.34 1.10
CA VAL A 50 -1.03 3.25 0.17
C VAL A 50 -2.26 3.86 0.83
N HIS A 51 -2.34 5.18 0.84
CA HIS A 51 -3.46 5.91 1.40
C HIS A 51 -3.88 7.01 0.42
N VAL A 52 -5.09 6.93 -0.05
CA VAL A 52 -5.66 7.91 -0.98
C VAL A 52 -4.76 8.13 -2.20
N GLY A 53 -4.23 7.04 -2.74
CA GLY A 53 -3.42 7.12 -3.95
C GLY A 53 -1.97 7.52 -3.74
N TYR A 54 -1.53 7.67 -2.49
CA TYR A 54 -0.15 8.02 -2.17
C TYR A 54 0.50 6.91 -1.37
N ALA A 55 1.74 6.58 -1.72
CA ALA A 55 2.53 5.68 -0.88
C ALA A 55 3.08 6.51 0.27
N ILE A 56 2.76 6.11 1.49
CA ILE A 56 3.14 6.91 2.65
C ILE A 56 4.26 6.28 3.46
N GLN A 57 4.54 5.00 3.26
CA GLN A 57 5.56 4.34 4.04
C GLN A 57 5.97 3.03 3.35
N LYS A 58 7.26 2.75 3.38
CA LYS A 58 7.76 1.47 2.89
C LYS A 58 7.66 0.46 4.03
N VAL A 59 7.17 -0.73 3.74
CA VAL A 59 7.03 -1.76 4.74
C VAL A 59 7.66 -3.04 4.23
N SER A 60 7.94 -3.97 5.14
CA SER A 60 8.47 -5.26 4.75
C SER A 60 7.33 -6.15 4.25
N ALA A 61 7.68 -7.22 3.55
CA ALA A 61 6.68 -8.17 3.10
C ALA A 61 5.93 -8.77 4.29
N GLU A 62 6.65 -8.99 5.39
CA GLU A 62 6.05 -9.56 6.58
C GLU A 62 5.04 -8.59 7.19
N GLU A 63 5.42 -7.31 7.27
CA GLU A 63 4.51 -6.29 7.78
C GLU A 63 3.28 -6.16 6.90
N ALA A 64 3.47 -6.25 5.59
CA ALA A 64 2.36 -6.17 4.66
C ALA A 64 1.41 -7.35 4.87
N ALA A 65 1.94 -8.55 5.06
CA ALA A 65 1.11 -9.73 5.28
C ALA A 65 0.32 -9.60 6.58
N ASP A 66 0.97 -9.11 7.64
CA ASP A 66 0.30 -8.92 8.92
C ASP A 66 -0.83 -7.91 8.81
N SER A 67 -0.58 -6.83 8.07
CA SER A 67 -1.60 -5.80 7.88
C SER A 67 -2.79 -6.34 7.10
N TRP A 68 -2.54 -7.17 6.09
CA TRP A 68 -3.63 -7.76 5.33
C TRP A 68 -4.46 -8.71 6.20
N GLU A 69 -3.83 -9.43 7.09
CA GLU A 69 -4.53 -10.32 7.99
C GLU A 69 -5.50 -9.53 8.87
N LEU A 70 -5.04 -8.40 9.40
CA LEU A 70 -5.89 -7.54 10.21
C LEU A 70 -7.01 -6.91 9.39
N LEU A 71 -6.71 -6.50 8.17
CA LEU A 71 -7.72 -5.92 7.30
C LEU A 71 -8.79 -6.94 6.96
N ASP A 72 -8.41 -8.18 6.74
CA ASP A 72 -9.37 -9.23 6.46
C ASP A 72 -10.32 -9.43 7.64
N GLU A 73 -9.79 -9.40 8.84
CA GLU A 73 -10.63 -9.55 10.03
C GLU A 73 -11.61 -8.41 10.16
N VAL A 74 -11.16 -7.19 9.90
CA VAL A 74 -12.03 -6.04 9.98
C VAL A 74 -13.12 -6.10 8.92
N LEU A 75 -12.77 -6.49 7.71
CA LEU A 75 -13.72 -6.58 6.64
C LEU A 75 -14.76 -7.66 6.90
N GLU A 76 -14.34 -8.77 7.48
CA GLU A 76 -15.26 -9.83 7.83
C GLU A 76 -16.21 -9.42 8.95
N ALA A 77 -15.69 -8.71 9.93
CA ALA A 77 -16.50 -8.25 11.05
C ALA A 77 -17.55 -7.25 10.60
N ASP A 78 -17.24 -6.53 9.53
CA ASP A 78 -18.13 -5.50 9.03
C ASP A 78 -19.21 -6.07 8.09
N ALA A 79 -19.07 -7.29 7.70
CA ALA A 79 -20.03 -7.94 6.81
C ALA A 79 -21.29 -8.45 7.55
#